data_4715b7ffba1ce355b452e500143757f0
#
_entry.id   4715b7ffba1ce355b452e500143757f0
#
_cell.length_a   1.000
_cell.length_b   1.000
_cell.length_c   1.000
_cell.angle_alpha   90.00
_cell.angle_beta   90.00
_cell.angle_gamma   90.00
#
_symmetry.space_group_name_H-M   'P 1'
#
loop_
_entity.id
_entity.type
_entity.pdbx_description
1 polymer ?
#
loop_
_entity_poly.entity_id
_entity_poly.type
_entity_poly.pdbx_seq_one_letter_code
_entity_poly.pdbx_strand_id
1 'polypeptide(L)'
;IDYPDFLEQQFEIVHSYSELGIEATLSCTPYDRGIEDVDGIGSWAESNAVCFSNSYTSLVTNRESGLSALATALTGWAPKWGLHIDENRIPNIFVQVECQMEDITDWSILGDWIGKQIKPEWNLPWGPMPRISGLPHATFEMKKALTAAAANYGCPMLWADGLTPDSPTVQSYEGVLNFKESDLSERYRDLSPKGKVDLVVIGCPQASVGEARTTAAFMRSRMELGEKIPDHRLWVFMSSHNYDMIEADGTL
;
A
#
# COMPACT_ATOMS: atom_id res chain seq x y z
N ILE A 1 -12.22 20.61 -8.34
CA ILE A 1 -11.54 21.24 -7.18
C ILE A 1 -11.04 22.58 -7.69
N ASP A 2 -11.71 23.67 -7.26
CA ASP A 2 -11.36 25.03 -7.66
C ASP A 2 -10.29 25.61 -6.72
N TYR A 3 -9.04 25.12 -6.89
CA TYR A 3 -7.87 25.74 -6.25
C TYR A 3 -6.79 25.94 -7.32
N PRO A 4 -7.00 26.86 -8.30
CA PRO A 4 -6.05 27.08 -9.39
C PRO A 4 -4.67 27.46 -8.88
N ASP A 5 -4.59 28.33 -7.86
CA ASP A 5 -3.33 28.76 -7.26
C ASP A 5 -2.55 27.60 -6.62
N PHE A 6 -3.25 26.64 -6.03
CA PHE A 6 -2.62 25.43 -5.45
C PHE A 6 -2.06 24.52 -6.55
N LEU A 7 -2.78 24.32 -7.63
CA LEU A 7 -2.31 23.53 -8.77
C LEU A 7 -1.07 24.17 -9.42
N GLU A 8 -1.08 25.47 -9.62
CA GLU A 8 0.07 26.21 -10.17
C GLU A 8 1.32 25.99 -9.31
N GLN A 9 1.22 26.18 -7.99
CA GLN A 9 2.31 25.92 -7.05
C GLN A 9 2.81 24.47 -7.08
N GLN A 10 1.90 23.48 -7.22
CA GLN A 10 2.30 22.07 -7.34
C GLN A 10 3.08 21.83 -8.65
N PHE A 11 2.65 22.40 -9.75
CA PHE A 11 3.38 22.28 -11.02
C PHE A 11 4.75 22.96 -10.98
N GLU A 12 4.89 24.10 -10.30
CA GLU A 12 6.18 24.76 -10.07
C GLU A 12 7.14 23.86 -9.29
N ILE A 13 6.65 23.17 -8.24
CA ILE A 13 7.44 22.21 -7.46
C ILE A 13 7.89 21.04 -8.36
N VAL A 14 6.97 20.44 -9.11
CA VAL A 14 7.28 19.32 -10.02
C VAL A 14 8.32 19.74 -11.06
N HIS A 15 8.16 20.95 -11.63
CA HIS A 15 9.11 21.49 -12.58
C HIS A 15 10.51 21.69 -11.98
N SER A 16 10.57 22.24 -10.76
CA SER A 16 11.84 22.41 -10.05
C SER A 16 12.56 21.09 -9.78
N TYR A 17 11.83 20.03 -9.44
CA TYR A 17 12.40 18.68 -9.32
C TYR A 17 12.93 18.15 -10.66
N SER A 18 12.20 18.41 -11.74
CA SER A 18 12.62 17.98 -13.09
C SER A 18 13.89 18.72 -13.55
N GLU A 19 14.05 20.01 -13.19
CA GLU A 19 15.28 20.76 -13.44
C GLU A 19 16.49 20.21 -12.68
N LEU A 20 16.27 19.55 -11.54
CA LEU A 20 17.31 18.81 -10.79
C LEU A 20 17.64 17.44 -11.41
N GLY A 21 16.97 17.06 -12.51
CA GLY A 21 17.14 15.77 -13.16
C GLY A 21 16.32 14.64 -12.57
N ILE A 22 15.34 14.94 -11.71
CA ILE A 22 14.46 13.95 -11.12
C ILE A 22 13.30 13.66 -12.09
N GLU A 23 13.08 12.39 -12.41
CA GLU A 23 11.94 11.97 -13.21
C GLU A 23 10.63 12.10 -12.41
N ALA A 24 9.74 12.97 -12.87
CA ALA A 24 8.45 13.19 -12.23
C ALA A 24 7.44 12.10 -12.58
N THR A 25 7.50 10.96 -11.93
CA THR A 25 6.57 9.84 -12.14
C THR A 25 5.23 10.05 -11.46
N LEU A 26 5.14 10.90 -10.46
CA LEU A 26 3.96 11.23 -9.66
C LEU A 26 3.18 9.98 -9.17
N SER A 27 3.92 8.92 -8.83
CA SER A 27 3.35 7.66 -8.40
C SER A 27 3.50 7.45 -6.89
N CYS A 28 2.41 7.04 -6.22
CA CYS A 28 2.47 6.53 -4.84
C CYS A 28 2.73 5.01 -4.79
N THR A 29 2.84 4.35 -5.95
CA THR A 29 3.13 2.92 -6.10
C THR A 29 4.38 2.70 -6.96
N PRO A 30 5.57 3.21 -6.56
CA PRO A 30 6.77 3.09 -7.38
C PRO A 30 7.16 1.62 -7.66
N TYR A 31 6.77 0.70 -6.81
CA TYR A 31 6.96 -0.73 -6.97
C TYR A 31 6.14 -1.36 -8.12
N ASP A 32 5.11 -0.69 -8.65
CA ASP A 32 4.36 -1.13 -9.85
C ASP A 32 5.18 -1.02 -11.15
N ARG A 33 6.36 -0.40 -11.09
CA ARG A 33 7.20 -0.12 -12.26
C ARG A 33 8.38 -1.08 -12.44
N GLY A 34 8.27 -2.30 -11.95
CA GLY A 34 9.33 -3.30 -12.05
C GLY A 34 10.52 -3.05 -11.13
N ILE A 35 10.32 -2.30 -10.04
CA ILE A 35 11.33 -2.09 -8.99
C ILE A 35 11.37 -3.29 -8.03
N GLU A 36 10.58 -4.31 -8.28
CA GLU A 36 10.53 -5.56 -7.50
C GLU A 36 11.88 -6.29 -7.48
N ASP A 37 12.67 -6.12 -8.53
CA ASP A 37 14.00 -6.72 -8.68
C ASP A 37 15.14 -5.82 -8.16
N VAL A 38 14.83 -4.63 -7.63
CA VAL A 38 15.84 -3.74 -7.06
C VAL A 38 16.11 -4.15 -5.62
N ASP A 39 17.33 -4.57 -5.34
CA ASP A 39 17.83 -4.84 -4.01
C ASP A 39 18.62 -3.64 -3.45
N GLY A 40 18.84 -3.63 -2.14
CA GLY A 40 19.66 -2.63 -1.47
C GLY A 40 18.87 -1.62 -0.65
N ILE A 41 19.45 -0.41 -0.51
CA ILE A 41 18.91 0.65 0.35
C ILE A 41 18.22 1.70 -0.51
N GLY A 42 16.94 1.94 -0.24
CA GLY A 42 16.13 3.00 -0.82
C GLY A 42 15.82 4.12 0.15
N SER A 43 15.20 5.18 -0.36
CA SER A 43 14.78 6.32 0.45
C SER A 43 13.40 6.80 -0.02
N TRP A 44 12.37 6.11 0.45
CA TRP A 44 10.98 6.37 0.06
C TRP A 44 10.21 7.11 1.16
N ALA A 45 9.36 8.05 0.76
CA ALA A 45 8.56 8.86 1.67
C ALA A 45 7.10 8.38 1.76
N GLU A 46 6.59 7.70 0.72
CA GLU A 46 5.20 7.26 0.69
C GLU A 46 5.00 6.02 1.57
N SER A 47 4.02 6.08 2.48
CA SER A 47 3.85 5.08 3.56
C SER A 47 3.52 3.68 3.06
N ASN A 48 2.65 3.56 2.06
CA ASN A 48 2.33 2.30 1.42
C ASN A 48 3.55 1.71 0.70
N ALA A 49 4.29 2.52 -0.06
CA ALA A 49 5.48 2.08 -0.77
C ALA A 49 6.56 1.56 0.19
N VAL A 50 6.77 2.24 1.31
CA VAL A 50 7.68 1.80 2.37
C VAL A 50 7.26 0.45 2.94
N CYS A 51 6.00 0.31 3.33
CA CYS A 51 5.50 -0.94 3.91
C CYS A 51 5.57 -2.10 2.91
N PHE A 52 5.15 -1.89 1.67
CA PHE A 52 5.19 -2.91 0.61
C PHE A 52 6.62 -3.35 0.32
N SER A 53 7.53 -2.40 0.08
CA SER A 53 8.92 -2.67 -0.24
C SER A 53 9.60 -3.48 0.86
N ASN A 54 9.56 -3.00 2.09
CA ASN A 54 10.17 -3.68 3.23
C ASN A 54 9.60 -5.08 3.50
N SER A 55 8.34 -5.33 3.10
CA SER A 55 7.66 -6.61 3.35
C SER A 55 7.85 -7.64 2.24
N TYR A 56 7.96 -7.20 0.98
CA TYR A 56 7.83 -8.12 -0.15
C TYR A 56 8.92 -8.00 -1.21
N THR A 57 9.81 -7.02 -1.09
CA THR A 57 10.95 -6.85 -2.02
C THR A 57 12.27 -6.91 -1.27
N SER A 58 13.38 -6.90 -2.01
CA SER A 58 14.73 -6.81 -1.45
C SER A 58 15.18 -5.38 -1.18
N LEU A 59 14.38 -4.37 -1.57
CA LEU A 59 14.66 -2.97 -1.30
C LEU A 59 14.25 -2.60 0.12
N VAL A 60 15.21 -2.13 0.92
CA VAL A 60 14.99 -1.69 2.30
C VAL A 60 14.94 -0.17 2.36
N THR A 61 13.94 0.39 3.02
CA THR A 61 13.79 1.84 3.16
C THR A 61 13.25 2.22 4.54
N ASN A 62 13.72 3.34 5.09
CA ASN A 62 13.00 4.00 6.17
C ASN A 62 11.74 4.65 5.62
N ARG A 63 10.84 5.05 6.52
CA ARG A 63 9.76 5.98 6.20
C ARG A 63 10.32 7.40 6.23
N GLU A 64 10.84 7.83 5.07
CA GLU A 64 11.51 9.11 4.92
C GLU A 64 10.52 10.29 4.81
N SER A 65 11.01 11.50 5.06
CA SER A 65 10.32 12.70 4.62
C SER A 65 10.64 13.00 3.15
N GLY A 66 9.84 13.83 2.48
CA GLY A 66 10.16 14.28 1.13
C GLY A 66 11.53 14.96 1.06
N LEU A 67 11.93 15.69 2.11
CA LEU A 67 13.22 16.39 2.16
C LEU A 67 14.39 15.40 2.37
N SER A 68 14.26 14.41 3.22
CA SER A 68 15.33 13.40 3.42
C SER A 68 15.46 12.49 2.19
N ALA A 69 14.36 12.13 1.55
CA ALA A 69 14.38 11.39 0.29
C ALA A 69 15.08 12.19 -0.82
N LEU A 70 14.77 13.49 -0.95
CA LEU A 70 15.45 14.39 -1.89
C LEU A 70 16.95 14.49 -1.59
N ALA A 71 17.32 14.67 -0.32
CA ALA A 71 18.73 14.73 0.08
C ALA A 71 19.48 13.44 -0.28
N THR A 72 18.85 12.27 -0.10
CA THR A 72 19.39 10.99 -0.54
C THR A 72 19.57 10.92 -2.06
N ALA A 73 18.57 11.37 -2.82
CA ALA A 73 18.63 11.40 -4.29
C ALA A 73 19.78 12.30 -4.80
N LEU A 74 19.99 13.45 -4.17
CA LEU A 74 21.03 14.40 -4.58
C LEU A 74 22.44 13.96 -4.17
N THR A 75 22.58 13.28 -3.02
CA THR A 75 23.90 12.92 -2.47
C THR A 75 24.35 11.50 -2.78
N GLY A 76 23.39 10.60 -3.10
CA GLY A 76 23.61 9.18 -3.22
C GLY A 76 23.83 8.46 -1.88
N TRP A 77 23.54 9.11 -0.74
CA TRP A 77 23.77 8.58 0.60
C TRP A 77 22.50 8.61 1.44
N ALA A 78 22.22 7.49 2.11
CA ALA A 78 21.19 7.38 3.13
C ALA A 78 21.83 7.12 4.51
N PRO A 79 21.24 7.64 5.62
CA PRO A 79 21.74 7.37 6.96
C PRO A 79 21.63 5.87 7.29
N LYS A 80 22.67 5.28 7.88
CA LYS A 80 22.60 3.95 8.46
C LYS A 80 21.85 4.01 9.80
N TRP A 81 20.54 4.04 9.73
CA TRP A 81 19.64 4.21 10.87
C TRP A 81 18.27 3.54 10.60
N GLY A 82 17.49 3.30 11.66
CA GLY A 82 16.13 2.77 11.55
C GLY A 82 16.10 1.42 10.85
N LEU A 83 15.26 1.27 9.85
CA LEU A 83 15.06 0.01 9.11
C LEU A 83 16.21 -0.36 8.17
N HIS A 84 17.16 0.56 7.93
CA HIS A 84 18.42 0.24 7.25
C HIS A 84 19.39 -0.61 8.11
N ILE A 85 18.98 -0.95 9.33
CA ILE A 85 19.70 -1.81 10.28
C ILE A 85 18.86 -3.07 10.46
N ASP A 86 19.38 -4.24 10.09
CA ASP A 86 18.62 -5.50 10.09
C ASP A 86 18.10 -5.87 11.48
N GLU A 87 18.87 -5.57 12.54
CA GLU A 87 18.50 -5.81 13.92
C GLU A 87 17.24 -5.04 14.36
N ASN A 88 16.89 -3.98 13.65
CA ASN A 88 15.70 -3.18 13.90
C ASN A 88 14.45 -3.72 13.20
N ARG A 89 14.59 -4.68 12.29
CA ARG A 89 13.51 -5.26 11.48
C ARG A 89 12.93 -6.52 12.12
N ILE A 90 12.76 -6.50 13.42
CA ILE A 90 12.26 -7.63 14.21
C ILE A 90 10.77 -7.46 14.49
N PRO A 91 9.92 -8.47 14.18
CA PRO A 91 8.49 -8.38 14.48
C PRO A 91 8.24 -8.36 16.00
N ASN A 92 7.36 -7.47 16.43
CA ASN A 92 7.01 -7.31 17.84
C ASN A 92 5.56 -7.67 18.16
N ILE A 93 4.73 -7.88 17.14
CA ILE A 93 3.33 -8.28 17.27
C ILE A 93 3.11 -9.56 16.46
N PHE A 94 2.42 -10.55 17.03
CA PHE A 94 2.02 -11.74 16.30
C PHE A 94 0.53 -11.71 15.99
N VAL A 95 0.16 -12.01 14.76
CA VAL A 95 -1.23 -12.07 14.28
C VAL A 95 -1.47 -13.44 13.67
N GLN A 96 -2.39 -14.19 14.26
CA GLN A 96 -2.89 -15.45 13.71
C GLN A 96 -4.19 -15.17 12.94
N VAL A 97 -4.20 -15.49 11.65
CA VAL A 97 -5.43 -15.47 10.83
C VAL A 97 -6.10 -16.82 10.93
N GLU A 98 -7.37 -16.83 11.39
CA GLU A 98 -8.19 -18.03 11.66
C GLU A 98 -9.44 -18.08 10.76
N CYS A 99 -9.55 -17.23 9.74
CA CYS A 99 -10.64 -17.20 8.77
C CYS A 99 -10.13 -17.39 7.34
N GLN A 100 -11.06 -17.67 6.43
CA GLN A 100 -10.73 -17.70 5.00
C GLN A 100 -10.60 -16.26 4.48
N MET A 101 -9.61 -16.05 3.62
CA MET A 101 -9.31 -14.79 2.97
C MET A 101 -9.49 -15.00 1.47
N GLU A 102 -10.55 -14.44 0.89
CA GLU A 102 -10.95 -14.77 -0.48
C GLU A 102 -10.52 -13.72 -1.50
N ASP A 103 -10.68 -12.46 -1.17
CA ASP A 103 -10.45 -11.36 -2.12
C ASP A 103 -9.60 -10.21 -1.54
N ILE A 104 -9.32 -9.24 -2.39
CA ILE A 104 -8.51 -8.05 -2.05
C ILE A 104 -9.10 -7.26 -0.87
N THR A 105 -10.42 -7.27 -0.69
CA THR A 105 -11.10 -6.52 0.36
C THR A 105 -10.79 -7.12 1.73
N ASP A 106 -10.78 -8.45 1.83
CA ASP A 106 -10.42 -9.16 3.06
C ASP A 106 -8.99 -8.79 3.51
N TRP A 107 -8.06 -8.70 2.57
CA TRP A 107 -6.68 -8.31 2.85
C TRP A 107 -6.56 -6.84 3.31
N SER A 108 -7.33 -5.95 2.71
CA SER A 108 -7.43 -4.56 3.15
C SER A 108 -8.04 -4.45 4.55
N ILE A 109 -9.10 -5.22 4.82
CA ILE A 109 -9.75 -5.28 6.13
C ILE A 109 -8.80 -5.82 7.20
N LEU A 110 -8.03 -6.86 6.89
CA LEU A 110 -7.02 -7.38 7.81
C LEU A 110 -6.00 -6.30 8.19
N GLY A 111 -5.48 -5.54 7.23
CA GLY A 111 -4.54 -4.45 7.49
C GLY A 111 -5.13 -3.34 8.37
N ASP A 112 -6.36 -2.92 8.09
CA ASP A 112 -7.11 -1.95 8.91
C ASP A 112 -7.39 -2.49 10.33
N TRP A 113 -7.80 -3.76 10.43
CA TRP A 113 -8.06 -4.39 11.73
C TRP A 113 -6.79 -4.48 12.57
N ILE A 114 -5.68 -4.96 12.00
CA ILE A 114 -4.38 -5.01 12.69
C ILE A 114 -4.05 -3.62 13.23
N GLY A 115 -4.10 -2.61 12.39
CA GLY A 115 -3.78 -1.24 12.78
C GLY A 115 -4.60 -0.73 13.96
N LYS A 116 -5.88 -1.06 14.01
CA LYS A 116 -6.78 -0.68 15.11
C LYS A 116 -6.52 -1.43 16.42
N GLN A 117 -5.91 -2.61 16.35
CA GLN A 117 -5.55 -3.37 17.55
C GLN A 117 -4.20 -2.94 18.15
N ILE A 118 -3.38 -2.20 17.41
CA ILE A 118 -2.06 -1.77 17.89
C ILE A 118 -2.22 -0.83 19.08
N LYS A 119 -1.61 -1.20 20.19
CA LYS A 119 -1.58 -0.39 21.41
C LYS A 119 -0.35 0.51 21.41
N PRO A 120 -0.44 1.70 22.04
CA PRO A 120 0.70 2.62 22.11
C PRO A 120 1.98 2.01 22.68
N GLU A 121 1.84 1.12 23.67
CA GLU A 121 2.97 0.41 24.29
C GLU A 121 3.66 -0.62 23.39
N TRP A 122 3.05 -1.00 22.26
CA TRP A 122 3.61 -1.91 21.28
C TRP A 122 4.36 -1.17 20.14
N ASN A 123 4.43 0.14 20.22
CA ASN A 123 5.10 0.93 19.19
C ASN A 123 6.62 0.89 19.39
N LEU A 124 7.33 0.49 18.35
CA LEU A 124 8.76 0.67 18.25
C LEU A 124 9.08 2.10 17.77
N PRO A 125 10.33 2.57 17.96
CA PRO A 125 10.73 3.90 17.48
C PRO A 125 10.49 4.14 15.98
N TRP A 126 10.49 3.09 15.18
CA TRP A 126 10.24 3.12 13.73
C TRP A 126 8.87 2.58 13.33
N GLY A 127 7.99 2.29 14.27
CA GLY A 127 6.62 1.81 14.08
C GLY A 127 6.43 0.33 14.42
N PRO A 128 5.17 -0.11 14.55
CA PRO A 128 4.83 -1.50 14.85
C PRO A 128 5.12 -2.41 13.65
N MET A 129 5.63 -3.61 13.93
CA MET A 129 5.96 -4.60 12.90
C MET A 129 5.25 -5.93 13.19
N PRO A 130 4.06 -6.15 12.63
CA PRO A 130 3.33 -7.40 12.80
C PRO A 130 3.95 -8.54 12.01
N ARG A 131 3.99 -9.74 12.62
CA ARG A 131 4.17 -11.01 11.93
C ARG A 131 2.81 -11.67 11.80
N ILE A 132 2.43 -12.04 10.58
CA ILE A 132 1.12 -12.58 10.24
C ILE A 132 1.27 -14.03 9.78
N SER A 133 0.57 -14.95 10.43
CA SER A 133 0.52 -16.37 10.08
C SER A 133 -0.89 -16.79 9.68
N GLY A 134 -1.00 -17.83 8.85
CA GLY A 134 -2.29 -18.36 8.40
C GLY A 134 -2.84 -17.69 7.13
N LEU A 135 -2.03 -16.89 6.43
CA LEU A 135 -2.42 -16.30 5.14
C LEU A 135 -2.34 -17.34 4.01
N PRO A 136 -3.31 -17.34 3.08
CA PRO A 136 -3.21 -18.13 1.86
C PRO A 136 -2.21 -17.55 0.87
N HIS A 137 -2.09 -18.17 -0.31
CA HIS A 137 -1.36 -17.56 -1.42
C HIS A 137 -1.95 -16.18 -1.77
N ALA A 138 -1.10 -15.21 -2.05
CA ALA A 138 -1.49 -13.83 -2.29
C ALA A 138 -1.13 -13.36 -3.69
N THR A 139 -2.04 -12.63 -4.34
CA THR A 139 -1.72 -11.86 -5.54
C THR A 139 -0.96 -10.58 -5.15
N PHE A 140 -0.44 -9.89 -6.15
CA PHE A 140 0.18 -8.58 -5.98
C PHE A 140 -0.78 -7.58 -5.33
N GLU A 141 -2.02 -7.52 -5.81
CA GLU A 141 -3.05 -6.60 -5.32
C GLU A 141 -3.45 -6.88 -3.87
N MET A 142 -3.51 -8.15 -3.47
CA MET A 142 -3.77 -8.55 -2.08
C MET A 142 -2.66 -8.08 -1.14
N LYS A 143 -1.39 -8.28 -1.52
CA LYS A 143 -0.22 -7.78 -0.79
C LYS A 143 -0.23 -6.27 -0.66
N LYS A 144 -0.54 -5.57 -1.76
CA LYS A 144 -0.68 -4.12 -1.83
C LYS A 144 -1.77 -3.61 -0.90
N ALA A 145 -2.95 -4.23 -0.91
CA ALA A 145 -4.09 -3.83 -0.07
C ALA A 145 -3.79 -3.98 1.43
N LEU A 146 -3.17 -5.11 1.82
CA LEU A 146 -2.77 -5.35 3.20
C LEU A 146 -1.78 -4.30 3.71
N THR A 147 -0.70 -4.08 2.95
CA THR A 147 0.35 -3.13 3.35
C THR A 147 -0.15 -1.68 3.34
N ALA A 148 -0.98 -1.30 2.38
CA ALA A 148 -1.56 0.03 2.33
C ALA A 148 -2.43 0.33 3.55
N ALA A 149 -3.29 -0.61 3.93
CA ALA A 149 -4.14 -0.46 5.10
C ALA A 149 -3.33 -0.43 6.41
N ALA A 150 -2.36 -1.34 6.58
CA ALA A 150 -1.49 -1.37 7.76
C ALA A 150 -0.60 -0.12 7.88
N ALA A 151 -0.09 0.40 6.76
CA ALA A 151 0.75 1.60 6.73
C ALA A 151 0.04 2.86 7.25
N ASN A 152 -1.30 2.96 7.12
CA ASN A 152 -2.08 4.05 7.68
C ASN A 152 -1.98 4.15 9.21
N TYR A 153 -1.67 3.04 9.87
CA TYR A 153 -1.47 2.95 11.32
C TYR A 153 0.01 2.95 11.73
N GLY A 154 0.88 3.29 10.81
CA GLY A 154 2.31 3.46 11.07
C GLY A 154 3.17 2.21 10.90
N CYS A 155 2.62 1.09 10.41
CA CYS A 155 3.42 -0.10 10.11
C CYS A 155 4.40 0.19 8.95
N PRO A 156 5.71 0.18 9.20
CA PRO A 156 6.69 0.44 8.15
C PRO A 156 7.06 -0.85 7.38
N MET A 157 6.70 -1.99 7.93
CA MET A 157 6.83 -3.31 7.35
C MET A 157 5.96 -4.31 8.11
N LEU A 158 5.67 -5.43 7.47
CA LEU A 158 5.09 -6.61 8.10
C LEU A 158 5.81 -7.88 7.62
N TRP A 159 5.74 -8.93 8.43
CA TRP A 159 6.25 -10.25 8.13
C TRP A 159 5.07 -11.20 7.88
N ALA A 160 4.82 -11.58 6.65
CA ALA A 160 3.75 -12.51 6.30
C ALA A 160 4.36 -13.90 6.03
N ASP A 161 4.03 -14.89 6.86
CA ASP A 161 4.60 -16.23 6.77
C ASP A 161 4.36 -16.84 5.38
N GLY A 162 5.41 -17.29 4.73
CA GLY A 162 5.38 -17.83 3.38
C GLY A 162 5.27 -16.81 2.25
N LEU A 163 5.14 -15.51 2.54
CA LEU A 163 5.05 -14.44 1.57
C LEU A 163 6.20 -13.43 1.67
N THR A 164 6.66 -13.15 2.89
CA THR A 164 7.85 -12.34 3.15
C THR A 164 9.07 -13.25 3.26
N PRO A 165 10.18 -12.92 2.59
CA PRO A 165 11.43 -13.67 2.74
C PRO A 165 11.95 -13.61 4.19
N ASP A 166 12.53 -14.72 4.66
CA ASP A 166 13.41 -14.81 5.84
C ASP A 166 12.94 -14.08 7.11
N SER A 167 11.68 -14.30 7.53
CA SER A 167 11.18 -13.76 8.80
C SER A 167 12.03 -14.21 9.99
N PRO A 168 12.56 -13.27 10.79
CA PRO A 168 13.41 -13.61 11.92
C PRO A 168 12.66 -14.39 13.00
N THR A 169 13.34 -15.33 13.65
CA THR A 169 12.79 -16.02 14.81
C THR A 169 12.87 -15.12 16.03
N VAL A 170 11.75 -14.92 16.72
CA VAL A 170 11.67 -14.16 17.96
C VAL A 170 11.26 -15.08 19.11
N GLN A 171 11.73 -14.79 20.32
CA GLN A 171 11.41 -15.60 21.52
C GLN A 171 10.02 -15.25 22.09
N SER A 172 9.60 -14.00 21.94
CA SER A 172 8.31 -13.50 22.45
C SER A 172 7.84 -12.31 21.65
N TYR A 173 6.54 -12.06 21.68
CA TYR A 173 5.90 -10.89 21.09
C TYR A 173 5.31 -10.02 22.21
N GLU A 174 5.29 -8.70 22.00
CA GLU A 174 4.63 -7.74 22.89
C GLU A 174 3.11 -7.86 22.83
N GLY A 175 2.58 -8.20 21.65
CA GLY A 175 1.16 -8.44 21.40
C GLY A 175 0.92 -9.71 20.61
N VAL A 176 -0.16 -10.42 20.97
CA VAL A 176 -0.66 -11.58 20.22
C VAL A 176 -2.12 -11.34 19.91
N LEU A 177 -2.48 -11.43 18.64
CA LEU A 177 -3.81 -11.17 18.10
C LEU A 177 -4.30 -12.36 17.29
N ASN A 178 -5.61 -12.62 17.34
CA ASN A 178 -6.26 -13.63 16.51
C ASN A 178 -7.34 -12.95 15.68
N PHE A 179 -7.19 -12.98 14.36
CA PHE A 179 -8.17 -12.46 13.40
C PHE A 179 -9.12 -13.57 12.98
N LYS A 180 -10.40 -13.40 13.28
CA LYS A 180 -11.44 -14.42 13.10
C LYS A 180 -12.49 -13.98 12.10
N GLU A 181 -13.32 -14.91 11.64
CA GLU A 181 -14.47 -14.65 10.78
C GLU A 181 -15.41 -13.57 11.35
N SER A 182 -15.56 -13.55 12.70
CA SER A 182 -16.37 -12.51 13.36
C SER A 182 -15.77 -11.12 13.18
N ASP A 183 -14.44 -10.99 13.25
CA ASP A 183 -13.73 -9.71 13.11
C ASP A 183 -13.85 -9.21 11.67
N LEU A 184 -13.66 -10.11 10.70
CA LEU A 184 -13.81 -9.81 9.28
C LEU A 184 -15.25 -9.33 9.00
N SER A 185 -16.26 -10.06 9.43
CA SER A 185 -17.68 -9.73 9.24
C SER A 185 -18.06 -8.41 9.93
N GLU A 186 -17.54 -8.13 11.12
CA GLU A 186 -17.76 -6.88 11.82
C GLU A 186 -17.18 -5.70 11.05
N ARG A 187 -15.94 -5.83 10.55
CA ARG A 187 -15.29 -4.77 9.76
C ARG A 187 -16.01 -4.51 8.45
N TYR A 188 -16.51 -5.53 7.77
CA TYR A 188 -17.37 -5.35 6.58
C TYR A 188 -18.59 -4.49 6.89
N ARG A 189 -19.29 -4.78 8.01
CA ARG A 189 -20.47 -3.99 8.42
C ARG A 189 -20.14 -2.55 8.76
N ASP A 190 -19.00 -2.32 9.42
CA ASP A 190 -18.57 -0.98 9.83
C ASP A 190 -18.16 -0.11 8.65
N LEU A 191 -17.48 -0.71 7.67
CA LEU A 191 -16.97 -0.02 6.49
C LEU A 191 -18.03 0.10 5.37
N SER A 192 -19.08 -0.71 5.41
CA SER A 192 -20.15 -0.66 4.41
C SER A 192 -20.89 0.69 4.43
N PRO A 193 -21.16 1.27 3.26
CA PRO A 193 -21.92 2.53 3.16
C PRO A 193 -23.29 2.39 3.82
N LYS A 194 -23.68 3.37 4.63
CA LYS A 194 -24.98 3.41 5.32
C LYS A 194 -26.05 4.22 4.57
N GLY A 195 -25.83 4.52 3.30
CA GLY A 195 -26.73 5.33 2.49
C GLY A 195 -26.42 5.23 1.01
N LYS A 196 -27.00 6.18 0.25
CA LYS A 196 -26.75 6.26 -1.19
C LYS A 196 -25.28 6.63 -1.43
N VAL A 197 -24.64 5.89 -2.33
CA VAL A 197 -23.28 6.19 -2.79
C VAL A 197 -23.40 7.07 -4.04
N ASP A 198 -22.83 8.26 -3.99
CA ASP A 198 -22.83 9.20 -5.12
C ASP A 198 -21.54 9.13 -5.94
N LEU A 199 -20.44 8.68 -5.36
CA LEU A 199 -19.15 8.54 -6.03
C LEU A 199 -18.41 7.32 -5.48
N VAL A 200 -17.85 6.51 -6.36
CA VAL A 200 -16.89 5.44 -6.05
C VAL A 200 -15.51 5.90 -6.50
N VAL A 201 -14.52 5.78 -5.62
CA VAL A 201 -13.14 6.15 -5.90
C VAL A 201 -12.24 4.94 -5.66
N ILE A 202 -11.46 4.58 -6.66
CA ILE A 202 -10.41 3.56 -6.57
C ILE A 202 -9.07 4.27 -6.80
N GLY A 203 -8.08 4.06 -5.94
CA GLY A 203 -6.75 4.67 -6.17
C GLY A 203 -6.08 5.25 -4.94
N CYS A 204 -6.32 4.69 -3.76
CA CYS A 204 -5.53 4.98 -2.57
C CYS A 204 -5.10 3.65 -1.89
N PRO A 205 -3.90 3.14 -2.29
CA PRO A 205 -2.93 3.67 -3.25
C PRO A 205 -3.42 3.59 -4.70
N GLN A 206 -2.71 4.28 -5.60
CA GLN A 206 -3.02 4.31 -7.04
C GLN A 206 -3.25 2.90 -7.59
N ALA A 207 -4.27 2.76 -8.43
CA ALA A 207 -4.68 1.47 -8.97
C ALA A 207 -3.58 0.83 -9.82
N SER A 208 -3.37 -0.47 -9.63
CA SER A 208 -2.55 -1.29 -10.50
C SER A 208 -3.26 -1.55 -11.84
N VAL A 209 -2.51 -2.02 -12.82
CA VAL A 209 -3.07 -2.50 -14.10
C VAL A 209 -4.08 -3.63 -13.86
N GLY A 210 -3.80 -4.54 -12.90
CA GLY A 210 -4.71 -5.63 -12.53
C GLY A 210 -6.03 -5.13 -11.93
N GLU A 211 -5.97 -4.16 -11.02
CA GLU A 211 -7.17 -3.54 -10.44
C GLU A 211 -8.01 -2.81 -11.49
N ALA A 212 -7.37 -2.08 -12.40
CA ALA A 212 -8.04 -1.39 -13.49
C ALA A 212 -8.76 -2.38 -14.45
N ARG A 213 -8.07 -3.45 -14.84
CA ARG A 213 -8.65 -4.51 -15.69
C ARG A 213 -9.83 -5.20 -15.03
N THR A 214 -9.71 -5.52 -13.74
CA THR A 214 -10.81 -6.13 -12.95
C THR A 214 -12.00 -5.19 -12.88
N THR A 215 -11.76 -3.92 -12.62
CA THR A 215 -12.81 -2.88 -12.59
C THR A 215 -13.52 -2.76 -13.95
N ALA A 216 -12.74 -2.66 -15.03
CA ALA A 216 -13.29 -2.58 -16.40
C ALA A 216 -14.10 -3.83 -16.76
N ALA A 217 -13.62 -5.03 -16.42
CA ALA A 217 -14.34 -6.28 -16.67
C ALA A 217 -15.67 -6.33 -15.89
N PHE A 218 -15.67 -5.92 -14.63
CA PHE A 218 -16.87 -5.81 -13.82
C PHE A 218 -17.88 -4.83 -14.46
N MET A 219 -17.41 -3.65 -14.85
CA MET A 219 -18.28 -2.64 -15.48
C MET A 219 -18.90 -3.15 -16.78
N ARG A 220 -18.11 -3.79 -17.66
CA ARG A 220 -18.61 -4.39 -18.91
C ARG A 220 -19.69 -5.45 -18.64
N SER A 221 -19.48 -6.33 -17.65
CA SER A 221 -20.44 -7.37 -17.30
C SER A 221 -21.79 -6.80 -16.84
N ARG A 222 -21.77 -5.67 -16.12
CA ARG A 222 -23.02 -4.99 -15.69
C ARG A 222 -23.72 -4.31 -16.86
N MET A 223 -22.97 -3.72 -17.79
CA MET A 223 -23.50 -3.11 -19.01
C MET A 223 -24.18 -4.15 -19.92
N GLU A 224 -23.59 -5.35 -20.04
CA GLU A 224 -24.18 -6.47 -20.78
C GLU A 224 -25.50 -6.93 -20.18
N LEU A 225 -25.70 -6.78 -18.88
CA LEU A 225 -26.97 -7.01 -18.19
C LEU A 225 -27.99 -5.86 -18.35
N GLY A 226 -27.64 -4.82 -19.13
CA GLY A 226 -28.47 -3.67 -19.39
C GLY A 226 -28.45 -2.59 -18.29
N GLU A 227 -27.56 -2.69 -17.35
CA GLU A 227 -27.38 -1.65 -16.33
C GLU A 227 -26.69 -0.42 -16.92
N LYS A 228 -27.16 0.75 -16.51
CA LYS A 228 -26.54 2.02 -16.88
C LYS A 228 -25.65 2.50 -15.74
N ILE A 229 -24.40 2.74 -16.06
CA ILE A 229 -23.47 3.38 -15.13
C ILE A 229 -23.61 4.88 -15.35
N PRO A 230 -23.98 5.65 -14.32
CA PRO A 230 -24.06 7.10 -14.44
C PRO A 230 -22.67 7.69 -14.67
N ASP A 231 -22.57 8.64 -15.61
CA ASP A 231 -21.33 9.36 -15.89
C ASP A 231 -20.76 10.00 -14.62
N HIS A 232 -19.44 10.01 -14.51
CA HIS A 232 -18.68 10.65 -13.42
C HIS A 232 -18.89 10.10 -12.00
N ARG A 233 -19.45 8.88 -11.87
CA ARG A 233 -19.63 8.25 -10.54
C ARG A 233 -18.58 7.21 -10.18
N LEU A 234 -17.66 6.90 -11.07
CA LEU A 234 -16.49 6.07 -10.81
C LEU A 234 -15.25 6.83 -11.24
N TRP A 235 -14.34 7.04 -10.30
CA TRP A 235 -13.02 7.59 -10.54
C TRP A 235 -11.97 6.54 -10.22
N VAL A 236 -11.04 6.31 -11.15
CA VAL A 236 -9.91 5.41 -10.96
C VAL A 236 -8.63 6.23 -11.08
N PHE A 237 -7.92 6.40 -9.98
CA PHE A 237 -6.63 7.09 -9.97
C PHE A 237 -5.50 6.09 -10.14
N MET A 238 -4.62 6.33 -11.09
CA MET A 238 -3.45 5.50 -11.36
C MET A 238 -2.28 6.35 -11.85
N SER A 239 -1.08 5.77 -11.88
CA SER A 239 0.07 6.44 -12.49
C SER A 239 -0.12 6.55 -14.00
N SER A 240 0.52 7.54 -14.63
CA SER A 240 0.52 7.66 -16.10
C SER A 240 1.05 6.40 -16.77
N HIS A 241 2.07 5.77 -16.18
CA HIS A 241 2.61 4.50 -16.68
C HIS A 241 1.54 3.38 -16.74
N ASN A 242 0.78 3.18 -15.66
CA ASN A 242 -0.28 2.17 -15.62
C ASN A 242 -1.43 2.54 -16.57
N TYR A 243 -1.72 3.84 -16.70
CA TYR A 243 -2.72 4.34 -17.65
C TYR A 243 -2.32 3.99 -19.09
N ASP A 244 -1.10 4.29 -19.50
CA ASP A 244 -0.60 4.00 -20.84
C ASP A 244 -0.68 2.50 -21.16
N MET A 245 -0.42 1.64 -20.18
CA MET A 245 -0.52 0.19 -20.33
C MET A 245 -1.96 -0.27 -20.61
N ILE A 246 -2.95 0.23 -19.86
CA ILE A 246 -4.35 -0.18 -20.04
C ILE A 246 -5.00 0.48 -21.27
N GLU A 247 -4.51 1.64 -21.71
CA GLU A 247 -4.89 2.24 -22.98
C GLU A 247 -4.38 1.41 -24.15
N ALA A 248 -3.11 1.01 -24.11
CA ALA A 248 -2.46 0.23 -25.16
C ALA A 248 -3.08 -1.18 -25.35
N ASP A 249 -3.62 -1.79 -24.31
CA ASP A 249 -4.23 -3.12 -24.35
C ASP A 249 -5.76 -3.11 -24.59
N GLY A 250 -6.37 -1.93 -24.70
CA GLY A 250 -7.80 -1.77 -24.94
C GLY A 250 -8.69 -2.05 -23.72
N THR A 251 -8.16 -1.93 -22.54
CA THR A 251 -8.92 -2.04 -21.27
C THR A 251 -9.88 -0.87 -21.08
N LEU A 252 -9.50 0.33 -21.56
CA LEU A 252 -10.32 1.55 -21.54
C LEU A 252 -11.43 1.53 -22.54
#